data_ada58063f3a2f2a25f6e6ded69098145
#
_entry.id   ada58063f3a2f2a25f6e6ded69098145
#
_cell.length_a   1.000
_cell.length_b   1.000
_cell.length_c   1.000
_cell.angle_alpha   90.00
_cell.angle_beta   90.00
_cell.angle_gamma   90.00
#
_symmetry.space_group_name_H-M   'P 1'
#
loop_
_entity.id
_entity.type
_entity.pdbx_description
1 polymer ?
#
loop_
_entity_poly.entity_id
_entity_poly.type
_entity_poly.pdbx_seq_one_letter_code
_entity_poly.pdbx_strand_id
1 'polypeptide(L)'
;GLHPALGLLPIVPAIPHADRAFGFFDKAEEHVHDLLNTMEHALKHPVEIVLFFFGLLNAGVEFSAIGDATWLVLAGLIVGKPIGIFLFGWLAAVPLKLGMPEGLRLVDLIVIGFVAAIGFTVSLFVATVAFDAGPVQDAAKMGALFSFAAAILSIIVGKITKVEKRELEA
;
A
#
# COMPACT_ATOMS: atom_id res chain seq x y z
N GLY A 1 -9.48 -23.19 3.40
CA GLY A 1 -8.71 -23.01 4.63
C GLY A 1 -8.24 -21.57 4.78
N LEU A 2 -7.82 -21.16 5.97
CA LEU A 2 -7.24 -19.82 6.20
C LEU A 2 -5.83 -19.78 5.62
N HIS A 3 -5.48 -18.68 4.98
CA HIS A 3 -4.13 -18.49 4.45
C HIS A 3 -3.12 -18.36 5.61
N PRO A 4 -1.92 -18.99 5.53
CA PRO A 4 -0.93 -19.00 6.62
C PRO A 4 -0.52 -17.61 7.10
N ALA A 5 -0.49 -16.60 6.22
CA ALA A 5 -0.18 -15.22 6.58
C ALA A 5 -1.16 -14.63 7.62
N LEU A 6 -2.41 -15.08 7.65
CA LEU A 6 -3.40 -14.66 8.65
C LEU A 6 -3.12 -15.23 10.04
N GLY A 7 -2.31 -16.30 10.13
CA GLY A 7 -1.89 -16.89 11.40
C GLY A 7 -1.02 -15.96 12.25
N LEU A 8 -0.41 -14.93 11.64
CA LEU A 8 0.39 -13.93 12.35
C LEU A 8 -0.46 -12.81 12.97
N LEU A 9 -1.72 -12.63 12.54
CA LEU A 9 -2.60 -11.57 13.06
C LEU A 9 -2.77 -11.57 14.59
N PRO A 10 -2.93 -12.72 15.27
CA PRO A 10 -3.04 -12.73 16.72
C PRO A 10 -1.75 -12.35 17.47
N ILE A 11 -0.60 -12.40 16.79
CA ILE A 11 0.70 -12.05 17.36
C ILE A 11 0.89 -10.53 17.44
N VAL A 12 0.29 -9.79 16.50
CA VAL A 12 0.44 -8.33 16.41
C VAL A 12 0.10 -7.61 17.74
N PRO A 13 -1.06 -7.85 18.39
CA PRO A 13 -1.36 -7.23 19.67
C PRO A 13 -0.53 -7.76 20.85
N ALA A 14 0.13 -8.92 20.70
CA ALA A 14 0.98 -9.48 21.72
C ALA A 14 2.41 -8.90 21.71
N ILE A 15 2.81 -8.22 20.65
CA ILE A 15 4.10 -7.54 20.58
C ILE A 15 4.01 -6.26 21.42
N PRO A 16 4.95 -6.06 22.38
CA PRO A 16 4.94 -4.83 23.18
C PRO A 16 5.10 -3.61 22.27
N HIS A 17 4.12 -2.74 22.34
CA HIS A 17 4.13 -1.43 21.69
C HIS A 17 4.60 -0.41 22.73
N ALA A 18 5.21 0.68 22.28
CA ALA A 18 5.57 1.78 23.17
C ALA A 18 4.33 2.29 23.93
N ASP A 19 4.47 2.53 25.23
CA ASP A 19 3.38 2.80 26.20
C ASP A 19 2.56 4.08 25.97
N ARG A 20 2.79 4.77 24.87
CA ARG A 20 2.08 6.01 24.54
C ARG A 20 1.77 6.03 23.08
N ALA A 21 0.60 5.57 22.72
CA ALA A 21 0.01 6.08 21.49
C ALA A 21 -1.43 5.65 21.33
N PHE A 22 -2.31 6.54 21.45
CA PHE A 22 -3.50 6.56 20.63
C PHE A 22 -3.34 7.64 19.55
N GLY A 23 -2.49 7.40 18.61
CA GLY A 23 -2.37 8.17 17.39
C GLY A 23 -1.54 7.36 16.42
N PHE A 24 -2.15 6.91 15.33
CA PHE A 24 -1.45 6.19 14.23
C PHE A 24 -0.26 6.96 13.67
N PHE A 25 -0.04 8.20 14.12
CA PHE A 25 0.93 9.14 13.58
C PHE A 25 1.65 9.97 14.66
N ASP A 26 1.49 9.60 15.95
CA ASP A 26 2.17 10.35 16.99
C ASP A 26 3.63 9.92 17.06
N LYS A 27 4.52 10.87 16.80
CA LYS A 27 5.97 10.85 17.06
C LYS A 27 6.66 9.48 17.06
N ALA A 28 6.34 8.62 16.07
CA ALA A 28 6.97 7.31 15.90
C ALA A 28 8.50 7.44 15.70
N GLU A 29 8.97 8.61 15.29
CA GLU A 29 10.39 8.88 15.04
C GLU A 29 11.21 9.10 16.32
N GLU A 30 10.60 9.46 17.45
CA GLU A 30 11.33 9.64 18.71
C GLU A 30 11.68 8.31 19.42
N HIS A 31 11.07 7.20 19.02
CA HIS A 31 11.30 5.89 19.62
C HIS A 31 12.14 4.99 18.69
N VAL A 32 13.34 5.45 18.36
CA VAL A 32 14.33 4.71 17.54
C VAL A 32 14.69 3.33 18.13
N HIS A 33 14.30 3.07 19.37
CA HIS A 33 14.59 1.82 20.09
C HIS A 33 13.37 0.90 20.30
N ASP A 34 12.26 1.14 19.58
CA ASP A 34 11.12 0.22 19.66
C ASP A 34 11.46 -1.12 18.98
N LEU A 35 11.05 -2.22 19.61
CA LEU A 35 11.29 -3.57 19.10
C LEU A 35 10.79 -3.74 17.65
N LEU A 36 9.62 -3.17 17.33
CA LEU A 36 9.05 -3.23 15.98
C LEU A 36 9.92 -2.51 14.96
N ASN A 37 10.41 -1.34 15.30
CA ASN A 37 11.29 -0.54 14.44
C ASN A 37 12.63 -1.25 14.21
N THR A 38 13.19 -1.85 15.26
CA THR A 38 14.41 -2.66 15.17
C THR A 38 14.21 -3.89 14.26
N MET A 39 13.07 -4.58 14.39
CA MET A 39 12.73 -5.72 13.54
C MET A 39 12.49 -5.28 12.08
N GLU A 40 11.82 -4.16 11.86
CA GLU A 40 11.60 -3.59 10.55
C GLU A 40 12.95 -3.32 9.85
N HIS A 41 13.85 -2.61 10.52
CA HIS A 41 15.19 -2.32 9.97
C HIS A 41 16.01 -3.59 9.70
N ALA A 42 15.98 -4.57 10.60
CA ALA A 42 16.71 -5.82 10.43
C ALA A 42 16.15 -6.67 9.26
N LEU A 43 14.83 -6.67 9.09
CA LEU A 43 14.17 -7.49 8.07
C LEU A 43 14.06 -6.77 6.71
N LYS A 44 14.27 -5.46 6.65
CA LYS A 44 14.09 -4.66 5.44
C LYS A 44 14.83 -5.25 4.23
N HIS A 45 16.14 -5.42 4.33
CA HIS A 45 16.94 -5.92 3.21
C HIS A 45 16.62 -7.37 2.82
N PRO A 46 16.49 -8.33 3.75
CA PRO A 46 16.05 -9.68 3.41
C PRO A 46 14.68 -9.71 2.71
N VAL A 47 13.73 -8.93 3.21
CA VAL A 47 12.39 -8.85 2.62
C VAL A 47 12.42 -8.21 1.23
N GLU A 48 13.20 -7.14 1.02
CA GLU A 48 13.37 -6.51 -0.29
C GLU A 48 13.92 -7.51 -1.33
N ILE A 49 14.91 -8.32 -0.96
CA ILE A 49 15.48 -9.36 -1.83
C ILE A 49 14.42 -10.43 -2.17
N VAL A 50 13.68 -10.90 -1.17
CA VAL A 50 12.61 -11.89 -1.37
C VAL A 50 11.51 -11.33 -2.27
N LEU A 51 11.09 -10.09 -2.05
CA LEU A 51 10.08 -9.42 -2.86
C LEU A 51 10.55 -9.18 -4.30
N PHE A 52 11.84 -8.89 -4.49
CA PHE A 52 12.42 -8.78 -5.83
C PHE A 52 12.32 -10.10 -6.59
N PHE A 53 12.77 -11.20 -6.00
CA PHE A 53 12.66 -12.52 -6.63
C PHE A 53 11.20 -12.96 -6.81
N PHE A 54 10.35 -12.68 -5.84
CA PHE A 54 8.91 -12.95 -5.97
C PHE A 54 8.33 -12.20 -7.18
N GLY A 55 8.63 -10.92 -7.32
CA GLY A 55 8.22 -10.11 -8.47
C GLY A 55 8.74 -10.67 -9.78
N LEU A 56 10.04 -11.00 -9.84
CA LEU A 56 10.68 -11.53 -11.04
C LEU A 56 10.06 -12.85 -11.51
N LEU A 57 9.78 -13.76 -10.58
CA LEU A 57 9.22 -15.07 -10.88
C LEU A 57 7.72 -15.03 -11.22
N ASN A 58 6.97 -14.09 -10.65
CA ASN A 58 5.52 -14.03 -10.81
C ASN A 58 5.04 -12.99 -11.83
N ALA A 59 5.89 -12.04 -12.24
CA ALA A 59 5.54 -11.01 -13.20
C ALA A 59 5.67 -11.46 -14.67
N GLY A 60 6.20 -12.65 -14.93
CA GLY A 60 6.36 -13.20 -16.26
C GLY A 60 5.02 -13.62 -16.85
N VAL A 61 4.28 -12.68 -17.44
CA VAL A 61 3.04 -12.90 -18.17
C VAL A 61 3.16 -12.39 -19.60
N GLU A 62 2.51 -13.09 -20.55
CA GLU A 62 2.48 -12.65 -21.93
C GLU A 62 1.57 -11.43 -22.11
N PHE A 63 1.95 -10.50 -22.99
CA PHE A 63 1.10 -9.35 -23.33
C PHE A 63 -0.26 -9.75 -23.93
N SER A 64 -0.35 -10.94 -24.49
CA SER A 64 -1.59 -11.53 -25.00
C SER A 64 -2.60 -11.87 -23.90
N ALA A 65 -2.16 -11.92 -22.63
CA ALA A 65 -3.01 -12.26 -21.49
C ALA A 65 -3.94 -11.11 -21.04
N ILE A 66 -3.95 -9.97 -21.73
CA ILE A 66 -4.87 -8.87 -21.42
C ILE A 66 -6.32 -9.33 -21.56
N GLY A 67 -7.10 -9.21 -20.49
CA GLY A 67 -8.49 -9.64 -20.44
C GLY A 67 -9.31 -8.81 -19.45
N ASP A 68 -10.54 -9.23 -19.18
CA ASP A 68 -11.44 -8.51 -18.29
C ASP A 68 -10.87 -8.36 -16.87
N ALA A 69 -10.19 -9.39 -16.36
CA ALA A 69 -9.55 -9.33 -15.06
C ALA A 69 -8.44 -8.27 -14.98
N THR A 70 -7.75 -7.98 -16.10
CA THR A 70 -6.73 -6.92 -16.18
C THR A 70 -7.36 -5.56 -15.84
N TRP A 71 -8.48 -5.24 -16.47
CA TRP A 71 -9.16 -3.97 -16.29
C TRP A 71 -9.82 -3.85 -14.93
N LEU A 72 -10.38 -4.93 -14.40
CA LEU A 72 -10.98 -4.96 -13.05
C LEU A 72 -9.93 -4.72 -11.97
N VAL A 73 -8.79 -5.40 -12.04
CA VAL A 73 -7.67 -5.20 -11.09
C VAL A 73 -7.13 -3.79 -11.21
N LEU A 74 -6.90 -3.31 -12.42
CA LEU A 74 -6.39 -1.95 -12.66
C LEU A 74 -7.37 -0.88 -12.15
N ALA A 75 -8.66 -1.02 -12.40
CA ALA A 75 -9.69 -0.11 -11.89
C ALA A 75 -9.73 -0.13 -10.34
N GLY A 76 -9.66 -1.31 -9.73
CA GLY A 76 -9.58 -1.44 -8.27
C GLY A 76 -8.36 -0.72 -7.69
N LEU A 77 -7.22 -0.78 -8.37
CA LEU A 77 -5.99 -0.11 -7.93
C LEU A 77 -6.01 1.39 -8.18
N ILE A 78 -6.31 1.83 -9.40
CA ILE A 78 -6.22 3.26 -9.79
C ILE A 78 -7.40 4.09 -9.30
N VAL A 79 -8.58 3.49 -9.17
CA VAL A 79 -9.79 4.18 -8.74
C VAL A 79 -10.19 3.77 -7.32
N GLY A 80 -10.27 2.48 -7.05
CA GLY A 80 -10.74 1.96 -5.77
C GLY A 80 -9.86 2.37 -4.60
N LYS A 81 -8.54 2.25 -4.72
CA LYS A 81 -7.61 2.62 -3.63
C LYS A 81 -7.61 4.12 -3.33
N PRO A 82 -7.45 5.05 -4.31
CA PRO A 82 -7.52 6.47 -4.01
C PRO A 82 -8.84 6.91 -3.39
N ILE A 83 -9.97 6.40 -3.90
CA ILE A 83 -11.29 6.68 -3.34
C ILE A 83 -11.40 6.14 -1.92
N GLY A 84 -10.97 4.90 -1.69
CA GLY A 84 -11.00 4.27 -0.36
C GLY A 84 -10.17 5.03 0.66
N ILE A 85 -8.91 5.35 0.33
CA ILE A 85 -8.00 6.10 1.21
C ILE A 85 -8.56 7.49 1.50
N PHE A 86 -9.05 8.20 0.49
CA PHE A 86 -9.66 9.50 0.69
C PHE A 86 -10.93 9.42 1.57
N LEU A 87 -11.84 8.50 1.24
CA LEU A 87 -13.11 8.35 1.95
C LEU A 87 -12.90 8.00 3.43
N PHE A 88 -12.09 6.98 3.71
CA PHE A 88 -11.83 6.56 5.10
C PHE A 88 -10.98 7.57 5.86
N GLY A 89 -10.01 8.21 5.22
CA GLY A 89 -9.24 9.29 5.82
C GLY A 89 -10.10 10.52 6.13
N TRP A 90 -10.99 10.91 5.23
CA TRP A 90 -11.96 11.96 5.48
C TRP A 90 -12.94 11.59 6.62
N LEU A 91 -13.43 10.34 6.61
CA LEU A 91 -14.31 9.83 7.66
C LEU A 91 -13.64 9.86 9.04
N ALA A 92 -12.38 9.48 9.11
CA ALA A 92 -11.61 9.52 10.33
C ALA A 92 -11.38 10.96 10.82
N ALA A 93 -10.94 11.85 9.91
CA ALA A 93 -10.54 13.20 10.28
C ALA A 93 -11.72 14.10 10.64
N VAL A 94 -12.84 14.04 9.88
CA VAL A 94 -13.95 15.01 9.99
C VAL A 94 -15.05 14.50 10.92
N PRO A 95 -15.81 13.43 10.60
CA PRO A 95 -16.92 13.02 11.48
C PRO A 95 -16.45 12.35 12.78
N LEU A 96 -15.39 11.52 12.73
CA LEU A 96 -14.88 10.87 13.94
C LEU A 96 -13.96 11.76 14.78
N LYS A 97 -13.58 12.94 14.25
CA LYS A 97 -12.72 13.92 14.96
C LYS A 97 -11.41 13.35 15.52
N LEU A 98 -10.85 12.34 14.81
CA LEU A 98 -9.56 11.76 15.20
C LEU A 98 -8.38 12.67 14.89
N GLY A 99 -8.63 13.78 14.18
CA GLY A 99 -7.60 14.72 13.75
C GLY A 99 -6.88 14.27 12.49
N MET A 100 -6.08 15.18 11.93
CA MET A 100 -5.15 14.90 10.85
C MET A 100 -3.73 15.08 11.38
N PRO A 101 -2.75 14.32 10.88
CA PRO A 101 -1.35 14.57 11.19
C PRO A 101 -0.96 16.01 10.85
N GLU A 102 -0.08 16.59 11.67
CA GLU A 102 0.41 17.95 11.44
C GLU A 102 1.00 18.09 10.03
N GLY A 103 0.58 19.12 9.32
CA GLY A 103 1.05 19.39 7.97
C GLY A 103 0.33 18.66 6.84
N LEU A 104 -0.54 17.68 7.12
CA LEU A 104 -1.31 16.95 6.09
C LEU A 104 -2.65 17.65 5.84
N ARG A 105 -2.99 17.83 4.54
CA ARG A 105 -4.29 18.35 4.11
C ARG A 105 -5.16 17.19 3.59
N LEU A 106 -6.48 17.33 3.64
CA LEU A 106 -7.40 16.35 3.06
C LEU A 106 -7.11 16.03 1.59
N VAL A 107 -6.67 17.04 0.83
CA VAL A 107 -6.30 16.87 -0.58
C VAL A 107 -5.07 15.98 -0.75
N ASP A 108 -4.14 15.99 0.20
CA ASP A 108 -2.93 15.19 0.15
C ASP A 108 -3.25 13.69 0.27
N LEU A 109 -4.40 13.33 0.87
CA LEU A 109 -4.90 11.95 0.90
C LEU A 109 -5.18 11.38 -0.50
N ILE A 110 -5.55 12.23 -1.46
CA ILE A 110 -5.76 11.80 -2.84
C ILE A 110 -4.42 11.41 -3.46
N VAL A 111 -3.39 12.22 -3.25
CA VAL A 111 -2.04 11.92 -3.76
C VAL A 111 -1.49 10.65 -3.12
N ILE A 112 -1.63 10.50 -1.80
CA ILE A 112 -1.27 9.27 -1.07
C ILE A 112 -2.03 8.07 -1.66
N GLY A 113 -3.31 8.25 -1.99
CA GLY A 113 -4.13 7.24 -2.65
C GLY A 113 -3.56 6.77 -3.98
N PHE A 114 -3.10 7.69 -4.83
CA PHE A 114 -2.47 7.35 -6.11
C PHE A 114 -1.08 6.72 -5.93
N VAL A 115 -0.29 7.16 -4.95
CA VAL A 115 0.96 6.48 -4.60
C VAL A 115 0.70 5.05 -4.13
N ALA A 116 -0.30 4.86 -3.26
CA ALA A 116 -0.71 3.55 -2.78
C ALA A 116 -1.32 2.67 -3.89
N ALA A 117 -1.83 3.27 -4.98
CA ALA A 117 -2.36 2.55 -6.14
C ALA A 117 -1.28 1.76 -6.89
N ILE A 118 0.01 2.06 -6.68
CA ILE A 118 1.11 1.21 -7.11
C ILE A 118 1.06 -0.07 -6.27
N GLY A 119 0.22 -1.00 -6.67
CA GLY A 119 -0.10 -2.20 -5.89
C GLY A 119 0.58 -3.47 -6.38
N PHE A 120 1.68 -3.37 -7.14
CA PHE A 120 2.31 -4.45 -7.88
C PHE A 120 2.48 -5.75 -7.07
N THR A 121 3.27 -5.72 -6.00
CA THR A 121 3.63 -6.92 -5.23
C THR A 121 2.43 -7.57 -4.55
N VAL A 122 1.59 -6.78 -3.89
CA VAL A 122 0.39 -7.29 -3.21
C VAL A 122 -0.63 -7.82 -4.21
N SER A 123 -0.82 -7.14 -5.34
CA SER A 123 -1.77 -7.58 -6.37
C SER A 123 -1.29 -8.85 -7.08
N LEU A 124 0.02 -9.01 -7.32
CA LEU A 124 0.58 -10.27 -7.81
C LEU A 124 0.33 -11.41 -6.82
N PHE A 125 0.60 -11.18 -5.54
CA PHE A 125 0.35 -12.18 -4.50
C PHE A 125 -1.12 -12.55 -4.43
N VAL A 126 -2.01 -11.57 -4.40
CA VAL A 126 -3.46 -11.82 -4.38
C VAL A 126 -3.91 -12.58 -5.62
N ALA A 127 -3.42 -12.21 -6.81
CA ALA A 127 -3.75 -12.92 -8.04
C ALA A 127 -3.32 -14.39 -8.00
N THR A 128 -2.14 -14.70 -7.45
CA THR A 128 -1.64 -16.08 -7.36
C THR A 128 -2.39 -16.93 -6.33
N VAL A 129 -2.98 -16.31 -5.30
CA VAL A 129 -3.72 -17.01 -4.25
C VAL A 129 -5.22 -17.12 -4.58
N ALA A 130 -5.78 -16.10 -5.24
CA ALA A 130 -7.22 -16.02 -5.51
C ALA A 130 -7.66 -16.80 -6.75
N PHE A 131 -6.78 -16.99 -7.72
CA PHE A 131 -7.09 -17.66 -8.98
C PHE A 131 -6.17 -18.86 -9.19
N ASP A 132 -6.74 -19.94 -9.72
CA ASP A 132 -5.95 -21.06 -10.23
C ASP A 132 -5.10 -20.62 -11.42
N ALA A 133 -3.98 -21.32 -11.64
CA ALA A 133 -3.08 -21.04 -12.77
C ALA A 133 -3.85 -21.14 -14.10
N GLY A 134 -3.81 -20.05 -14.87
CA GLY A 134 -4.51 -19.97 -16.15
C GLY A 134 -4.78 -18.53 -16.62
N PRO A 135 -5.56 -18.37 -17.69
CA PRO A 135 -5.73 -17.09 -18.37
C PRO A 135 -6.27 -15.96 -17.47
N VAL A 136 -7.14 -16.29 -16.50
CA VAL A 136 -7.70 -15.29 -15.57
C VAL A 136 -6.64 -14.79 -14.60
N GLN A 137 -5.80 -15.71 -14.07
CA GLN A 137 -4.70 -15.33 -13.19
C GLN A 137 -3.68 -14.44 -13.92
N ASP A 138 -3.34 -14.81 -15.17
CA ASP A 138 -2.38 -14.06 -15.97
C ASP A 138 -2.92 -12.68 -16.35
N ALA A 139 -4.22 -12.58 -16.68
CA ALA A 139 -4.89 -11.30 -16.87
C ALA A 139 -4.89 -10.43 -15.61
N ALA A 140 -5.11 -11.01 -14.43
CA ALA A 140 -5.05 -10.29 -13.16
C ALA A 140 -3.62 -9.79 -12.85
N LYS A 141 -2.60 -10.60 -13.11
CA LYS A 141 -1.18 -10.21 -12.99
C LYS A 141 -0.82 -9.07 -13.94
N MET A 142 -1.36 -9.09 -15.17
CA MET A 142 -1.18 -8.00 -16.13
C MET A 142 -1.76 -6.68 -15.60
N GLY A 143 -2.93 -6.72 -14.94
CA GLY A 143 -3.51 -5.55 -14.27
C GLY A 143 -2.61 -5.01 -13.14
N ALA A 144 -1.98 -5.91 -12.38
CA ALA A 144 -1.00 -5.53 -11.37
C ALA A 144 0.24 -4.86 -11.96
N LEU A 145 0.74 -5.34 -13.10
CA LEU A 145 1.85 -4.71 -13.85
C LEU A 145 1.48 -3.30 -14.32
N PHE A 146 0.29 -3.14 -14.91
CA PHE A 146 -0.17 -1.84 -15.38
C PHE A 146 -0.37 -0.83 -14.24
N SER A 147 -0.49 -1.28 -12.98
CA SER A 147 -0.58 -0.36 -11.84
C SER A 147 0.65 0.53 -11.67
N PHE A 148 1.80 0.21 -12.28
CA PHE A 148 2.93 1.13 -12.33
C PHE A 148 2.61 2.47 -13.01
N ALA A 149 1.61 2.50 -13.91
CA ALA A 149 1.12 3.75 -14.47
C ALA A 149 0.57 4.72 -13.41
N ALA A 150 0.14 4.21 -12.25
CA ALA A 150 -0.29 5.03 -11.13
C ALA A 150 0.84 5.92 -10.58
N ALA A 151 2.10 5.55 -10.75
CA ALA A 151 3.24 6.40 -10.41
C ALA A 151 3.23 7.71 -11.19
N ILE A 152 2.96 7.63 -12.49
CA ILE A 152 2.85 8.81 -13.35
C ILE A 152 1.64 9.66 -12.94
N LEU A 153 0.51 9.01 -12.67
CA LEU A 153 -0.70 9.68 -12.21
C LEU A 153 -0.48 10.38 -10.87
N SER A 154 0.23 9.75 -9.94
CA SER A 154 0.53 10.36 -8.62
C SER A 154 1.38 11.64 -8.75
N ILE A 155 2.35 11.66 -9.66
CA ILE A 155 3.16 12.85 -9.95
C ILE A 155 2.31 13.96 -10.56
N ILE A 156 1.44 13.62 -11.51
CA ILE A 156 0.56 14.59 -12.17
C ILE A 156 -0.41 15.20 -11.15
N VAL A 157 -1.07 14.35 -10.36
CA VAL A 157 -2.01 14.79 -9.33
C VAL A 157 -1.29 15.60 -8.25
N GLY A 158 -0.10 15.18 -7.81
CA GLY A 158 0.72 15.92 -6.85
C GLY A 158 1.08 17.34 -7.33
N LYS A 159 1.40 17.49 -8.63
CA LYS A 159 1.65 18.81 -9.24
C LYS A 159 0.38 19.67 -9.32
N ILE A 160 -0.76 19.07 -9.67
CA ILE A 160 -2.05 19.80 -9.77
C ILE A 160 -2.51 20.26 -8.39
N THR A 161 -2.37 19.42 -7.37
CA THR A 161 -2.76 19.73 -5.98
C THR A 161 -1.76 20.61 -5.26
N LYS A 162 -0.65 20.97 -5.91
CA LYS A 162 0.44 21.78 -5.34
C LYS A 162 0.89 21.24 -3.98
N VAL A 163 1.21 19.96 -3.95
CA VAL A 163 1.83 19.35 -2.77
C VAL A 163 3.23 19.93 -2.63
N GLU A 164 3.45 20.71 -1.58
CA GLU A 164 4.76 21.30 -1.25
C GLU A 164 5.49 20.38 -0.27
N LYS A 165 6.79 20.21 -0.51
CA LYS A 165 7.68 19.58 0.46
C LYS A 165 7.77 20.52 1.66
N ARG A 166 7.17 20.14 2.78
CA ARG A 166 7.40 20.84 4.06
C ARG A 166 8.62 20.22 4.73
N GLU A 167 9.61 21.03 5.00
CA GLU A 167 10.65 20.65 5.94
C GLU A 167 10.04 20.79 7.33
N LEU A 168 9.97 19.68 8.05
CA LEU A 168 9.69 19.72 9.48
C LEU A 168 10.89 20.43 10.11
N GLU A 169 10.68 21.62 10.61
CA GLU A 169 11.69 22.27 11.46
C GLU A 169 11.90 21.35 12.67
N ALA A 170 13.15 20.88 12.80
CA ALA A 170 13.60 19.99 13.86
C ALA A 170 13.66 20.71 15.20
#